data_7760a77625d18c4e356996774f43c316
#
_entry.id   7760a77625d18c4e356996774f43c316
#
_cell.length_a   1.000
_cell.length_b   1.000
_cell.length_c   1.000
_cell.angle_alpha   90.00
_cell.angle_beta   90.00
_cell.angle_gamma   90.00
#
_symmetry.space_group_name_H-M   'P 1'
#
loop_
_entity.id
_entity.type
_entity.pdbx_description
1 polymer ?
#
loop_
_entity_poly.entity_id
_entity_poly.type
_entity_poly.pdbx_seq_one_letter_code
_entity_poly.pdbx_strand_id
1 'polypeptide(L)'
;DCNRTMPLDRPALAKALAQTPGASAEGIDAPLTGLCRREAGQFQRAAVATAAQAEPLLVACTQESRLFTDLNAATEGSTGPDVRPIHFVNLRETGGWSRDAVQATPKLAALIAAAQLPDAEPVGTVSYHSAGRCLVIGTADAAERAAALLADKLQVSLLLTQPGGALAQQHQHAVHSGQLSRLTGHLGRFEASWTASNPIDLDMCTRCNACVDACPEGAIDFSYQVDLSLCKRHRDCVRVCEAAGAIDFQREPLTVSETFDLVFDLRPQPHFSQHQPPQGYIHAGSDERRLMAAVLD
;
A
#
# COMPACT_ATOMS: atom_id res chain seq x y z
N ASP A 1 13.31 25.44 33.61
CA ASP A 1 12.41 26.52 34.06
C ASP A 1 12.58 27.74 33.18
N CYS A 2 11.52 28.24 32.60
CA CYS A 2 11.55 29.39 31.73
C CYS A 2 11.64 30.70 32.55
N ASN A 3 12.84 31.20 32.72
CA ASN A 3 13.11 32.45 33.43
C ASN A 3 12.46 32.56 34.85
N ARG A 4 12.37 31.43 35.57
CA ARG A 4 11.76 31.29 36.89
C ARG A 4 10.27 31.66 36.93
N THR A 5 9.56 31.47 35.83
CA THR A 5 8.14 31.79 35.77
C THR A 5 7.22 30.60 36.08
N MET A 6 7.79 29.41 36.21
CA MET A 6 7.04 28.20 36.57
C MET A 6 7.23 27.87 38.08
N PRO A 7 6.17 27.58 38.85
CA PRO A 7 6.26 27.18 40.25
C PRO A 7 6.68 25.69 40.32
N LEU A 8 7.93 25.38 39.99
CA LEU A 8 8.44 24.00 39.99
C LEU A 8 8.84 23.55 41.40
N ASP A 9 8.20 22.51 41.91
CA ASP A 9 8.67 21.73 43.05
C ASP A 9 9.68 20.67 42.59
N ARG A 10 10.96 21.06 42.57
CA ARG A 10 12.07 20.23 42.05
C ARG A 10 12.26 18.93 42.83
N PRO A 11 12.28 18.95 44.18
CA PRO A 11 12.40 17.72 44.95
C PRO A 11 11.26 16.74 44.71
N ALA A 12 10.02 17.25 44.64
CA ALA A 12 8.87 16.42 44.36
C ALA A 12 8.90 15.87 42.91
N LEU A 13 9.37 16.66 41.92
CA LEU A 13 9.53 16.24 40.54
C LEU A 13 10.60 15.14 40.40
N ALA A 14 11.78 15.34 41.02
CA ALA A 14 12.86 14.36 41.02
C ALA A 14 12.42 13.04 41.68
N LYS A 15 11.70 13.13 42.80
CA LYS A 15 11.14 11.98 43.52
C LYS A 15 10.11 11.23 42.67
N ALA A 16 9.23 11.95 41.95
CA ALA A 16 8.22 11.34 41.09
C ALA A 16 8.87 10.60 39.93
N LEU A 17 9.89 11.19 39.28
CA LEU A 17 10.65 10.54 38.23
C LEU A 17 11.40 9.30 38.69
N ALA A 18 12.08 9.38 39.84
CA ALA A 18 12.79 8.23 40.42
C ALA A 18 11.86 7.05 40.79
N GLN A 19 10.56 7.30 40.95
CA GLN A 19 9.53 6.29 41.18
C GLN A 19 8.88 5.78 39.90
N THR A 20 9.17 6.39 38.77
CA THR A 20 8.61 6.02 37.46
C THR A 20 9.55 5.01 36.75
N PRO A 21 9.10 3.78 36.46
CA PRO A 21 9.94 2.80 35.83
C PRO A 21 10.48 3.30 34.46
N GLY A 22 11.79 3.18 34.25
CA GLY A 22 12.43 3.60 32.99
C GLY A 22 12.66 5.10 32.86
N ALA A 23 12.27 5.92 33.83
CA ALA A 23 12.53 7.36 33.79
C ALA A 23 13.79 7.72 34.60
N SER A 24 14.57 8.69 34.09
CA SER A 24 15.72 9.28 34.78
C SER A 24 15.37 10.63 35.37
N ALA A 25 15.84 10.88 36.60
CA ALA A 25 15.75 12.17 37.24
C ALA A 25 17.05 13.01 37.09
N GLU A 26 17.99 12.57 36.24
CA GLU A 26 19.24 13.26 36.04
C GLU A 26 19.01 14.69 35.47
N GLY A 27 19.75 15.65 36.00
CA GLY A 27 19.63 17.06 35.62
C GLY A 27 18.42 17.81 36.16
N ILE A 28 17.50 17.17 36.91
CA ILE A 28 16.32 17.82 37.48
C ILE A 28 16.69 18.67 38.71
N ASP A 29 17.70 18.30 39.47
CA ASP A 29 18.12 18.98 40.69
C ASP A 29 18.60 20.41 40.45
N ALA A 30 19.16 20.68 39.30
CA ALA A 30 19.68 22.00 38.92
C ALA A 30 19.09 22.49 37.57
N PRO A 31 17.79 22.74 37.49
CA PRO A 31 17.17 23.13 36.23
C PRO A 31 17.67 24.50 35.77
N LEU A 32 18.03 24.56 34.51
CA LEU A 32 18.45 25.77 33.83
C LEU A 32 17.27 26.74 33.71
N THR A 33 17.48 28.00 33.92
CA THR A 33 16.41 29.02 33.94
C THR A 33 16.33 29.88 32.71
N GLY A 34 17.33 29.79 31.83
CA GLY A 34 17.41 30.57 30.59
C GLY A 34 18.19 29.83 29.52
N LEU A 35 17.89 28.56 29.31
CA LEU A 35 18.65 27.66 28.45
C LEU A 35 18.77 28.22 27.00
N CYS A 36 17.68 28.75 26.44
CA CYS A 36 17.67 29.34 25.10
C CYS A 36 18.34 30.72 25.00
N ARG A 37 18.84 31.27 26.10
CA ARG A 37 19.48 32.60 26.15
C ARG A 37 20.82 32.56 26.87
N ARG A 38 20.79 32.84 28.18
CA ARG A 38 22.01 33.00 28.98
C ARG A 38 22.80 31.72 29.21
N GLU A 39 22.13 30.58 29.14
CA GLU A 39 22.68 29.28 29.47
C GLU A 39 22.80 28.34 28.24
N ALA A 40 22.74 28.89 27.02
CA ALA A 40 22.87 28.11 25.79
C ALA A 40 24.16 27.28 25.73
N GLY A 41 25.27 27.81 26.30
CA GLY A 41 26.52 27.05 26.43
C GLY A 41 26.42 25.78 27.29
N GLN A 42 25.40 25.67 28.15
CA GLN A 42 25.16 24.39 28.89
C GLN A 42 24.62 23.34 27.93
N PHE A 43 23.71 23.72 27.04
CA PHE A 43 23.22 22.82 25.98
C PHE A 43 24.38 22.36 25.08
N GLN A 44 25.24 23.30 24.62
CA GLN A 44 26.40 22.95 23.79
C GLN A 44 27.36 22.00 24.50
N ARG A 45 27.64 22.21 25.79
CA ARG A 45 28.44 21.26 26.57
C ARG A 45 27.78 19.89 26.67
N ALA A 46 26.49 19.83 26.89
CA ALA A 46 25.76 18.56 26.91
C ALA A 46 25.72 17.87 25.55
N ALA A 47 25.72 18.63 24.46
CA ALA A 47 25.74 18.10 23.11
C ALA A 47 27.10 17.45 22.76
N VAL A 48 28.20 17.98 23.28
CA VAL A 48 29.57 17.44 23.11
C VAL A 48 29.89 16.36 24.14
N ALA A 49 29.42 16.52 25.39
CA ALA A 49 29.69 15.58 26.46
C ALA A 49 29.05 14.24 26.16
N THR A 50 29.88 13.24 25.94
CA THR A 50 29.51 11.83 25.82
C THR A 50 29.14 11.32 24.42
N ALA A 51 30.12 11.34 23.53
CA ALA A 51 30.12 10.39 22.40
C ALA A 51 30.05 8.90 22.83
N ALA A 52 30.13 8.61 24.12
CA ALA A 52 30.04 7.25 24.69
C ALA A 52 28.62 6.87 25.16
N GLN A 53 27.68 7.80 25.27
CA GLN A 53 26.30 7.54 25.68
C GLN A 53 25.39 7.87 24.52
N ALA A 54 24.85 6.85 23.89
CA ALA A 54 23.86 6.97 22.81
C ALA A 54 22.47 7.45 23.31
N GLU A 55 22.40 7.97 24.56
CA GLU A 55 21.15 8.45 25.13
C GLU A 55 20.73 9.77 24.50
N PRO A 56 19.43 9.92 24.15
CA PRO A 56 18.90 11.16 23.61
C PRO A 56 19.13 12.35 24.56
N LEU A 57 19.31 13.53 24.00
CA LEU A 57 19.30 14.78 24.75
C LEU A 57 17.87 15.20 25.03
N LEU A 58 17.49 15.35 26.28
CA LEU A 58 16.16 15.83 26.64
C LEU A 58 16.18 17.35 26.92
N VAL A 59 15.42 18.10 26.15
CA VAL A 59 15.29 19.55 26.28
C VAL A 59 13.85 19.92 26.65
N ALA A 60 13.66 20.45 27.86
CA ALA A 60 12.35 20.87 28.35
C ALA A 60 11.92 22.24 27.75
N CYS A 61 11.94 22.36 26.43
CA CYS A 61 11.54 23.56 25.71
C CYS A 61 11.19 23.20 24.26
N THR A 62 9.94 23.40 23.86
CA THR A 62 9.48 23.22 22.49
C THR A 62 9.44 24.52 21.69
N GLN A 63 9.36 25.67 22.37
CA GLN A 63 9.31 26.99 21.74
C GLN A 63 10.55 27.26 20.88
N GLU A 64 11.73 26.91 21.38
CA GLU A 64 13.02 27.20 20.74
C GLU A 64 13.69 25.92 20.22
N SER A 65 12.91 24.93 19.81
CA SER A 65 13.45 23.65 19.30
C SER A 65 14.41 23.86 18.14
N ARG A 66 14.06 24.75 17.19
CA ARG A 66 14.92 25.09 16.06
C ARG A 66 16.27 25.66 16.49
N LEU A 67 16.28 26.58 17.47
CA LEU A 67 17.51 27.14 18.00
C LEU A 67 18.44 26.04 18.52
N PHE A 68 17.92 25.06 19.26
CA PHE A 68 18.74 23.98 19.80
C PHE A 68 19.25 23.04 18.71
N THR A 69 18.46 22.80 17.68
CA THR A 69 18.90 22.02 16.51
C THR A 69 20.03 22.75 15.76
N ASP A 70 19.88 24.06 15.55
CA ASP A 70 20.89 24.89 14.88
C ASP A 70 22.16 25.00 15.74
N LEU A 71 22.02 25.15 17.06
CA LEU A 71 23.16 25.15 17.99
C LEU A 71 23.89 23.81 18.03
N ASN A 72 23.18 22.69 17.97
CA ASN A 72 23.78 21.37 17.89
C ASN A 72 24.62 21.25 16.61
N ALA A 73 24.06 21.62 15.48
CA ALA A 73 24.74 21.58 14.19
C ALA A 73 25.99 22.49 14.13
N ALA A 74 25.94 23.64 14.82
CA ALA A 74 27.03 24.61 14.87
C ALA A 74 28.10 24.31 15.95
N THR A 75 27.88 23.34 16.82
CA THR A 75 28.81 23.01 17.93
C THR A 75 29.83 21.97 17.47
N GLU A 76 31.09 22.35 17.45
CA GLU A 76 32.20 21.45 17.10
C GLU A 76 32.28 20.28 18.08
N GLY A 77 32.36 19.05 17.53
CA GLY A 77 32.40 17.81 18.31
C GLY A 77 31.04 17.31 18.81
N SER A 78 29.93 17.99 18.47
CA SER A 78 28.59 17.46 18.74
C SER A 78 28.25 16.29 17.84
N THR A 79 27.35 15.42 18.32
CA THR A 79 26.82 14.32 17.51
C THR A 79 25.56 14.79 16.79
N GLY A 80 25.41 14.44 15.50
CA GLY A 80 24.23 14.77 14.73
C GLY A 80 22.94 14.14 15.29
N PRO A 81 21.76 14.78 15.08
CA PRO A 81 20.49 14.30 15.60
C PRO A 81 20.10 12.89 15.10
N ASP A 82 20.62 12.47 13.95
CA ASP A 82 20.42 11.13 13.38
C ASP A 82 21.08 10.03 14.23
N VAL A 83 22.14 10.36 14.96
CA VAL A 83 22.88 9.43 15.83
C VAL A 83 22.51 9.62 17.30
N ARG A 84 22.29 10.88 17.72
CA ARG A 84 21.86 11.24 19.06
C ARG A 84 20.66 12.18 18.99
N PRO A 85 19.45 11.65 19.05
CA PRO A 85 18.21 12.45 18.99
C PRO A 85 18.13 13.51 20.07
N ILE A 86 17.49 14.63 19.74
CA ILE A 86 17.14 15.68 20.70
C ILE A 86 15.63 15.63 20.93
N HIS A 87 15.22 15.15 22.09
CA HIS A 87 13.82 15.10 22.47
C HIS A 87 13.39 16.41 23.11
N PHE A 88 12.34 17.01 22.57
CA PHE A 88 11.77 18.24 23.10
C PHE A 88 10.50 17.95 23.86
N VAL A 89 10.42 18.41 25.12
CA VAL A 89 9.20 18.24 25.92
C VAL A 89 8.61 19.59 26.31
N ASN A 90 7.30 19.75 26.09
CA ASN A 90 6.59 20.95 26.47
C ASN A 90 6.15 20.87 27.94
N LEU A 91 6.88 21.47 28.82
CA LEU A 91 6.52 21.59 30.25
C LEU A 91 5.82 22.88 30.56
N ARG A 92 6.18 23.95 29.87
CA ARG A 92 5.73 25.30 30.19
C ARG A 92 4.24 25.49 29.90
N GLU A 93 3.83 25.29 28.66
CA GLU A 93 2.46 25.52 28.21
C GLU A 93 1.52 24.39 28.70
N THR A 94 2.03 23.18 28.82
CA THR A 94 1.20 22.01 29.21
C THR A 94 0.99 21.86 30.73
N GLY A 95 1.81 22.52 31.54
CA GLY A 95 1.73 22.39 33.00
C GLY A 95 2.23 23.60 33.77
N GLY A 96 3.46 24.06 33.47
CA GLY A 96 4.13 25.08 34.27
C GLY A 96 3.50 26.47 34.29
N TRP A 97 2.75 26.82 33.26
CA TRP A 97 1.98 28.09 33.17
C TRP A 97 0.46 27.87 33.27
N SER A 98 0.03 26.65 33.60
CA SER A 98 -1.38 26.40 33.84
C SER A 98 -1.90 27.10 35.09
N ARG A 99 -3.23 27.23 35.20
CA ARG A 99 -3.88 27.79 36.42
C ARG A 99 -3.53 26.96 37.65
N ASP A 100 -3.33 25.66 37.48
CA ASP A 100 -3.03 24.72 38.57
C ASP A 100 -1.54 24.32 38.57
N ALA A 101 -0.65 25.19 38.12
CA ALA A 101 0.78 24.93 37.98
C ALA A 101 1.47 24.42 39.25
N VAL A 102 1.03 24.90 40.43
CA VAL A 102 1.54 24.45 41.74
C VAL A 102 1.28 22.96 42.00
N GLN A 103 0.21 22.42 41.41
CA GLN A 103 -0.16 21.00 41.52
C GLN A 103 0.27 20.16 40.32
N ALA A 104 0.97 20.76 39.34
CA ALA A 104 1.30 20.12 38.07
C ALA A 104 2.46 19.11 38.13
N THR A 105 3.12 18.95 39.28
CA THR A 105 4.29 18.06 39.42
C THR A 105 4.07 16.64 38.87
N PRO A 106 2.95 15.93 39.14
CA PRO A 106 2.74 14.60 38.59
C PRO A 106 2.64 14.61 37.08
N LYS A 107 1.96 15.62 36.50
CA LYS A 107 1.83 15.79 35.07
C LYS A 107 3.18 16.10 34.40
N LEU A 108 3.98 16.96 34.99
CA LEU A 108 5.32 17.30 34.51
C LEU A 108 6.24 16.08 34.56
N ALA A 109 6.17 15.27 35.61
CA ALA A 109 6.91 14.02 35.70
C ALA A 109 6.49 13.03 34.58
N ALA A 110 5.18 12.89 34.35
CA ALA A 110 4.67 12.01 33.29
C ALA A 110 5.11 12.47 31.91
N LEU A 111 5.12 13.77 31.63
CA LEU A 111 5.60 14.33 30.35
C LEU A 111 7.08 14.09 30.13
N ILE A 112 7.90 14.25 31.18
CA ILE A 112 9.34 13.98 31.10
C ILE A 112 9.59 12.49 30.92
N ALA A 113 8.91 11.63 31.67
CA ALA A 113 9.04 10.19 31.51
C ALA A 113 8.62 9.71 30.12
N ALA A 114 7.53 10.24 29.58
CA ALA A 114 7.07 9.93 28.22
C ALA A 114 8.10 10.34 27.14
N ALA A 115 8.79 11.48 27.34
CA ALA A 115 9.82 11.95 26.42
C ALA A 115 11.14 11.18 26.54
N GLN A 116 11.31 10.36 27.55
CA GLN A 116 12.45 9.46 27.75
C GLN A 116 12.18 8.03 27.25
N LEU A 117 10.94 7.74 26.80
CA LEU A 117 10.66 6.45 26.17
C LEU A 117 11.45 6.31 24.87
N PRO A 118 11.87 5.09 24.52
CA PRO A 118 12.51 4.86 23.24
C PRO A 118 11.57 5.25 22.10
N ASP A 119 12.14 5.78 21.01
CA ASP A 119 11.37 6.05 19.81
C ASP A 119 10.73 4.77 19.30
N ALA A 120 9.51 4.91 18.77
CA ALA A 120 8.85 3.79 18.12
C ALA A 120 9.70 3.32 16.92
N GLU A 121 9.76 2.01 16.72
CA GLU A 121 10.39 1.48 15.52
C GLU A 121 9.76 2.10 14.27
N PRO A 122 10.56 2.54 13.28
CA PRO A 122 10.02 3.10 12.07
C PRO A 122 9.15 2.07 11.37
N VAL A 123 7.96 2.50 10.95
CA VAL A 123 7.07 1.65 10.15
C VAL A 123 7.80 1.26 8.87
N GLY A 124 7.92 -0.03 8.61
CA GLY A 124 8.53 -0.54 7.40
C GLY A 124 7.81 0.02 6.16
N THR A 125 8.56 0.60 5.24
CA THR A 125 8.03 1.05 3.95
C THR A 125 8.28 0.00 2.90
N VAL A 126 7.27 -0.23 2.05
CA VAL A 126 7.38 -1.11 0.89
C VAL A 126 7.21 -0.26 -0.36
N SER A 127 8.17 -0.36 -1.28
CA SER A 127 8.07 0.29 -2.59
C SER A 127 7.47 -0.67 -3.61
N TYR A 128 6.42 -0.23 -4.28
CA TYR A 128 5.82 -0.95 -5.39
C TYR A 128 6.28 -0.32 -6.70
N HIS A 129 6.63 -1.20 -7.65
CA HIS A 129 6.92 -0.78 -9.02
C HIS A 129 5.78 -1.28 -9.91
N SER A 130 5.19 -0.39 -10.69
CA SER A 130 4.10 -0.73 -11.60
C SER A 130 4.46 -0.31 -13.02
N ALA A 131 4.27 -1.23 -13.96
CA ALA A 131 4.31 -0.95 -15.39
C ALA A 131 2.91 -0.62 -15.94
N GLY A 132 1.90 -0.59 -15.10
CA GLY A 132 0.52 -0.34 -15.47
C GLY A 132 -0.19 -1.54 -16.08
N ARG A 133 0.32 -2.76 -15.94
CA ARG A 133 -0.29 -3.98 -16.49
C ARG A 133 -1.43 -4.47 -15.59
N CYS A 134 -2.61 -4.56 -16.16
CA CYS A 134 -3.82 -4.97 -15.44
C CYS A 134 -4.46 -6.20 -16.06
N LEU A 135 -4.78 -7.22 -15.27
CA LEU A 135 -5.55 -8.38 -15.69
C LEU A 135 -7.00 -8.22 -15.23
N VAL A 136 -7.93 -8.31 -16.16
CA VAL A 136 -9.38 -8.37 -15.88
C VAL A 136 -9.88 -9.79 -16.17
N ILE A 137 -10.45 -10.45 -15.14
CA ILE A 137 -10.93 -11.83 -15.24
C ILE A 137 -12.46 -11.85 -15.18
N GLY A 138 -13.12 -12.45 -16.18
CA GLY A 138 -14.57 -12.52 -16.19
C GLY A 138 -15.19 -13.05 -17.47
N THR A 139 -16.44 -12.68 -17.73
CA THR A 139 -17.13 -12.87 -19.02
C THR A 139 -16.77 -11.74 -19.98
N ALA A 140 -16.96 -11.93 -21.27
CA ALA A 140 -16.61 -10.93 -22.28
C ALA A 140 -17.25 -9.56 -22.01
N ASP A 141 -18.58 -9.51 -21.77
CA ASP A 141 -19.27 -8.24 -21.53
C ASP A 141 -18.77 -7.51 -20.26
N ALA A 142 -18.53 -8.24 -19.18
CA ALA A 142 -18.05 -7.65 -17.94
C ALA A 142 -16.60 -7.14 -18.10
N ALA A 143 -15.75 -7.95 -18.76
CA ALA A 143 -14.36 -7.62 -18.99
C ALA A 143 -14.18 -6.42 -19.93
N GLU A 144 -14.96 -6.35 -21.01
CA GLU A 144 -14.93 -5.20 -21.96
C GLU A 144 -15.39 -3.90 -21.26
N ARG A 145 -16.46 -3.95 -20.43
CA ARG A 145 -16.88 -2.77 -19.67
C ARG A 145 -15.82 -2.30 -18.68
N ALA A 146 -15.18 -3.23 -17.99
CA ALA A 146 -14.08 -2.88 -17.08
C ALA A 146 -12.89 -2.31 -17.85
N ALA A 147 -12.52 -2.92 -18.98
CA ALA A 147 -11.43 -2.44 -19.82
C ALA A 147 -11.67 -1.01 -20.31
N ALA A 148 -12.90 -0.69 -20.73
CA ALA A 148 -13.25 0.66 -21.16
C ALA A 148 -13.04 1.73 -20.08
N LEU A 149 -13.18 1.37 -18.80
CA LEU A 149 -12.94 2.27 -17.67
C LEU A 149 -11.46 2.41 -17.31
N LEU A 150 -10.66 1.37 -17.58
CA LEU A 150 -9.27 1.27 -17.12
C LEU A 150 -8.24 1.65 -18.19
N ALA A 151 -8.62 1.55 -19.49
CA ALA A 151 -7.69 1.63 -20.62
C ALA A 151 -6.98 2.98 -20.75
N ASP A 152 -7.56 4.07 -20.24
CA ASP A 152 -6.91 5.39 -20.27
C ASP A 152 -5.66 5.47 -19.36
N LYS A 153 -5.56 4.58 -18.38
CA LYS A 153 -4.52 4.60 -17.36
C LYS A 153 -3.66 3.34 -17.32
N LEU A 154 -4.22 2.21 -17.76
CA LEU A 154 -3.62 0.90 -17.58
C LEU A 154 -3.57 0.14 -18.92
N GLN A 155 -2.56 -0.70 -19.05
CA GLN A 155 -2.48 -1.70 -20.10
C GLN A 155 -3.32 -2.91 -19.71
N VAL A 156 -4.53 -3.01 -20.24
CA VAL A 156 -5.50 -4.03 -19.86
C VAL A 156 -5.35 -5.29 -20.70
N SER A 157 -5.32 -6.44 -20.04
CA SER A 157 -5.45 -7.77 -20.62
C SER A 157 -6.70 -8.45 -20.05
N LEU A 158 -7.46 -9.15 -20.89
CA LEU A 158 -8.69 -9.83 -20.51
C LEU A 158 -8.47 -11.34 -20.42
N LEU A 159 -8.93 -11.99 -19.36
CA LEU A 159 -9.01 -13.43 -19.24
C LEU A 159 -10.47 -13.87 -19.16
N LEU A 160 -10.97 -14.42 -20.24
CA LEU A 160 -12.32 -14.94 -20.33
C LEU A 160 -12.38 -16.37 -19.79
N THR A 161 -13.12 -16.58 -18.72
CA THR A 161 -13.18 -17.88 -18.03
C THR A 161 -14.32 -18.78 -18.47
N GLN A 162 -15.26 -18.23 -19.22
CA GLN A 162 -16.41 -18.99 -19.74
C GLN A 162 -16.99 -18.29 -20.98
N PRO A 163 -17.67 -19.04 -21.88
CA PRO A 163 -18.47 -18.46 -22.95
C PRO A 163 -19.53 -17.51 -22.38
N GLY A 164 -19.93 -16.54 -23.16
CA GLY A 164 -20.99 -15.57 -22.81
C GLY A 164 -20.57 -14.14 -23.08
N GLY A 165 -21.50 -13.38 -23.68
CA GLY A 165 -21.30 -11.99 -24.02
C GLY A 165 -20.62 -11.76 -25.36
N ALA A 166 -20.14 -10.54 -25.57
CA ALA A 166 -19.51 -10.12 -26.82
C ALA A 166 -18.22 -9.37 -26.60
N LEU A 167 -17.20 -9.68 -27.40
CA LEU A 167 -15.97 -8.89 -27.51
C LEU A 167 -16.15 -7.80 -28.57
N ALA A 168 -15.50 -6.67 -28.34
CA ALA A 168 -15.39 -5.64 -29.38
C ALA A 168 -14.70 -6.21 -30.64
N GLN A 169 -15.18 -5.81 -31.82
CA GLN A 169 -14.57 -6.29 -33.07
C GLN A 169 -13.13 -5.79 -33.24
N GLN A 170 -12.81 -4.62 -32.67
CA GLN A 170 -11.46 -4.08 -32.68
C GLN A 170 -10.61 -4.73 -31.59
N HIS A 171 -9.41 -5.15 -31.94
CA HIS A 171 -8.44 -5.71 -31.00
C HIS A 171 -7.74 -4.59 -30.22
N GLN A 172 -8.41 -4.03 -29.22
CA GLN A 172 -7.88 -2.97 -28.38
C GLN A 172 -7.04 -3.52 -27.20
N HIS A 173 -7.38 -4.73 -26.75
CA HIS A 173 -6.77 -5.38 -25.60
C HIS A 173 -6.28 -6.77 -25.98
N ALA A 174 -5.26 -7.27 -25.28
CA ALA A 174 -4.93 -8.68 -25.31
C ALA A 174 -6.07 -9.48 -24.66
N VAL A 175 -6.57 -10.50 -25.34
CA VAL A 175 -7.68 -11.32 -24.84
C VAL A 175 -7.27 -12.77 -24.81
N HIS A 176 -7.33 -13.35 -23.63
CA HIS A 176 -7.08 -14.76 -23.40
C HIS A 176 -8.37 -15.47 -23.00
N SER A 177 -8.47 -16.75 -23.29
CA SER A 177 -9.56 -17.60 -22.83
C SER A 177 -9.00 -18.81 -22.11
N GLY A 178 -9.60 -19.18 -20.98
CA GLY A 178 -9.15 -20.34 -20.21
C GLY A 178 -9.57 -20.32 -18.75
N GLN A 179 -9.21 -21.38 -18.06
CA GLN A 179 -9.48 -21.51 -16.64
C GLN A 179 -8.28 -21.06 -15.83
N LEU A 180 -8.49 -20.06 -14.95
CA LEU A 180 -7.47 -19.62 -14.00
C LEU A 180 -7.10 -20.78 -13.07
N SER A 181 -5.86 -21.24 -13.16
CA SER A 181 -5.34 -22.35 -12.35
C SER A 181 -4.59 -21.87 -11.10
N ARG A 182 -3.91 -20.72 -11.21
CA ARG A 182 -3.14 -20.14 -10.10
C ARG A 182 -3.13 -18.62 -10.22
N LEU A 183 -3.25 -17.96 -9.06
CA LEU A 183 -3.02 -16.54 -8.92
C LEU A 183 -2.32 -16.31 -7.58
N THR A 184 -1.13 -15.71 -7.61
CA THR A 184 -0.32 -15.43 -6.42
C THR A 184 0.36 -14.09 -6.58
N GLY A 185 0.79 -13.48 -5.48
CA GLY A 185 1.53 -12.23 -5.51
C GLY A 185 0.82 -11.09 -4.79
N HIS A 186 1.17 -9.89 -5.15
CA HIS A 186 0.72 -8.65 -4.52
C HIS A 186 0.79 -7.51 -5.55
N LEU A 187 0.34 -6.32 -5.16
CA LEU A 187 0.41 -5.10 -5.97
C LEU A 187 1.81 -4.93 -6.61
N GLY A 188 1.83 -4.72 -7.93
CA GLY A 188 3.04 -4.61 -8.74
C GLY A 188 3.67 -5.95 -9.15
N ARG A 189 3.19 -7.10 -8.64
CA ARG A 189 3.74 -8.41 -9.01
C ARG A 189 2.79 -9.57 -8.74
N PHE A 190 1.68 -9.62 -9.46
CA PHE A 190 0.84 -10.81 -9.53
C PHE A 190 1.34 -11.76 -10.60
N GLU A 191 1.42 -13.03 -10.30
CA GLU A 191 1.65 -14.11 -11.26
C GLU A 191 0.33 -14.84 -11.45
N ALA A 192 -0.25 -14.75 -12.64
CA ALA A 192 -1.46 -15.44 -13.04
C ALA A 192 -1.13 -16.55 -14.01
N SER A 193 -1.63 -17.76 -13.74
CA SER A 193 -1.50 -18.92 -14.62
C SER A 193 -2.89 -19.43 -14.97
N TRP A 194 -3.11 -19.71 -16.24
CA TRP A 194 -4.38 -20.26 -16.72
C TRP A 194 -4.14 -21.35 -17.76
N THR A 195 -5.11 -22.23 -17.90
CA THR A 195 -5.10 -23.28 -18.93
C THR A 195 -5.99 -22.84 -20.07
N ALA A 196 -5.38 -22.54 -21.21
CA ALA A 196 -6.07 -22.23 -22.45
C ALA A 196 -6.52 -23.52 -23.14
N SER A 197 -7.82 -23.73 -23.24
CA SER A 197 -8.43 -24.94 -23.84
C SER A 197 -9.48 -24.63 -24.89
N ASN A 198 -9.69 -23.32 -25.19
CA ASN A 198 -10.61 -22.91 -26.24
C ASN A 198 -10.07 -23.34 -27.61
N PRO A 199 -10.87 -24.06 -28.44
CA PRO A 199 -10.48 -24.40 -29.81
C PRO A 199 -10.20 -23.19 -30.70
N ILE A 200 -10.74 -22.01 -30.35
CA ILE A 200 -10.50 -20.78 -31.08
C ILE A 200 -9.30 -20.02 -30.47
N ASP A 201 -8.30 -19.79 -31.27
CA ASP A 201 -7.18 -18.92 -30.95
C ASP A 201 -7.61 -17.46 -31.06
N LEU A 202 -7.71 -16.76 -29.91
CA LEU A 202 -8.20 -15.38 -29.87
C LEU A 202 -7.19 -14.37 -30.45
N ASP A 203 -5.90 -14.72 -30.50
CA ASP A 203 -4.88 -13.88 -31.12
C ASP A 203 -4.94 -13.94 -32.66
N MET A 204 -5.25 -15.13 -33.22
CA MET A 204 -5.43 -15.33 -34.63
C MET A 204 -6.84 -14.97 -35.14
N CYS A 205 -7.83 -14.96 -34.25
CA CYS A 205 -9.23 -14.70 -34.58
C CYS A 205 -9.46 -13.26 -35.02
N THR A 206 -9.90 -13.06 -36.27
CA THR A 206 -10.22 -11.72 -36.82
C THR A 206 -11.58 -11.17 -36.37
N ARG A 207 -12.32 -11.91 -35.57
CA ARG A 207 -13.66 -11.54 -35.07
C ARG A 207 -14.68 -11.24 -36.16
N CYS A 208 -14.58 -11.97 -37.29
CA CYS A 208 -15.42 -11.78 -38.48
C CYS A 208 -16.83 -12.36 -38.33
N ASN A 209 -17.17 -13.04 -37.25
CA ASN A 209 -18.44 -13.68 -36.93
C ASN A 209 -18.82 -14.92 -37.79
N ALA A 210 -18.10 -15.23 -38.85
CA ALA A 210 -18.45 -16.33 -39.73
C ALA A 210 -18.63 -17.69 -39.02
N CYS A 211 -17.84 -17.97 -38.01
CA CYS A 211 -17.95 -19.19 -37.19
C CYS A 211 -19.19 -19.20 -36.28
N VAL A 212 -19.63 -18.05 -35.82
CA VAL A 212 -20.85 -17.87 -35.02
C VAL A 212 -22.06 -18.16 -35.91
N ASP A 213 -22.12 -17.53 -37.05
CA ASP A 213 -23.23 -17.70 -38.02
C ASP A 213 -23.30 -19.12 -38.60
N ALA A 214 -22.16 -19.77 -38.77
CA ALA A 214 -22.09 -21.12 -39.34
C ALA A 214 -22.39 -22.23 -38.30
N CYS A 215 -22.49 -21.96 -37.03
CA CYS A 215 -22.69 -22.96 -35.98
C CYS A 215 -24.18 -23.29 -35.80
N PRO A 216 -24.70 -24.45 -36.26
CA PRO A 216 -26.14 -24.76 -36.18
C PRO A 216 -26.62 -24.97 -34.73
N GLU A 217 -25.72 -25.27 -33.81
CA GLU A 217 -26.03 -25.50 -32.40
C GLU A 217 -25.91 -24.24 -31.55
N GLY A 218 -25.48 -23.11 -32.13
CA GLY A 218 -25.21 -21.89 -31.34
C GLY A 218 -24.11 -22.07 -30.30
N ALA A 219 -23.21 -23.02 -30.48
CA ALA A 219 -22.15 -23.35 -29.51
C ALA A 219 -20.98 -22.36 -29.52
N ILE A 220 -20.99 -21.38 -30.42
CA ILE A 220 -20.00 -20.30 -30.51
C ILE A 220 -20.75 -18.98 -30.41
N ASP A 221 -20.39 -18.16 -29.47
CA ASP A 221 -20.96 -16.83 -29.30
C ASP A 221 -19.98 -15.71 -29.69
N PHE A 222 -20.36 -14.47 -29.49
CA PHE A 222 -19.52 -13.32 -29.82
C PHE A 222 -18.34 -13.08 -28.86
N SER A 223 -18.19 -13.95 -27.86
CA SER A 223 -16.95 -14.03 -27.07
C SER A 223 -15.87 -14.85 -27.76
N TYR A 224 -16.22 -15.49 -28.89
CA TYR A 224 -15.37 -16.41 -29.66
C TYR A 224 -14.81 -17.56 -28.81
N GLN A 225 -15.61 -18.04 -27.91
CA GLN A 225 -15.35 -19.27 -27.16
C GLN A 225 -16.33 -20.35 -27.60
N VAL A 226 -15.87 -21.60 -27.55
CA VAL A 226 -16.73 -22.74 -27.90
C VAL A 226 -17.30 -23.35 -26.64
N ASP A 227 -18.61 -23.33 -26.50
CA ASP A 227 -19.28 -24.14 -25.49
C ASP A 227 -19.28 -25.62 -25.93
N LEU A 228 -18.34 -26.37 -25.37
CA LEU A 228 -18.17 -27.78 -25.69
C LEU A 228 -19.34 -28.67 -25.24
N SER A 229 -20.20 -28.19 -24.34
CA SER A 229 -21.42 -28.90 -23.92
C SER A 229 -22.51 -28.85 -24.99
N LEU A 230 -22.57 -27.80 -25.76
CA LEU A 230 -23.51 -27.61 -26.89
C LEU A 230 -22.94 -28.13 -28.19
N CYS A 231 -21.62 -28.17 -28.34
CA CYS A 231 -20.95 -28.48 -29.59
C CYS A 231 -21.13 -29.95 -30.01
N LYS A 232 -21.76 -30.19 -31.15
CA LYS A 232 -21.93 -31.52 -31.78
C LYS A 232 -20.89 -31.87 -32.82
N ARG A 233 -19.80 -31.08 -32.93
CA ARG A 233 -18.64 -31.34 -33.81
C ARG A 233 -18.95 -31.36 -35.30
N HIS A 234 -19.88 -30.57 -35.83
CA HIS A 234 -20.18 -30.45 -37.24
C HIS A 234 -18.99 -29.92 -38.05
N ARG A 235 -18.11 -29.14 -37.45
CA ARG A 235 -16.90 -28.56 -38.09
C ARG A 235 -17.18 -27.50 -39.14
N ASP A 236 -18.41 -27.00 -39.26
CA ASP A 236 -18.76 -25.91 -40.18
C ASP A 236 -17.99 -24.63 -39.83
N CYS A 237 -17.79 -24.36 -38.55
CA CYS A 237 -16.97 -23.26 -38.04
C CYS A 237 -15.50 -23.33 -38.56
N VAL A 238 -14.92 -24.53 -38.61
CA VAL A 238 -13.55 -24.71 -39.13
C VAL A 238 -13.49 -24.38 -40.63
N ARG A 239 -14.47 -24.82 -41.42
CA ARG A 239 -14.53 -24.57 -42.86
C ARG A 239 -14.64 -23.08 -43.19
N VAL A 240 -15.46 -22.33 -42.47
CA VAL A 240 -15.62 -20.91 -42.74
C VAL A 240 -14.44 -20.08 -42.20
N CYS A 241 -13.63 -20.65 -41.29
CA CYS A 241 -12.44 -20.00 -40.72
C CYS A 241 -11.13 -20.38 -41.44
N GLU A 242 -11.21 -21.11 -42.57
CA GLU A 242 -10.03 -21.65 -43.29
C GLU A 242 -8.99 -20.58 -43.60
N ALA A 243 -9.41 -19.38 -44.02
CA ALA A 243 -8.49 -18.27 -44.34
C ALA A 243 -7.71 -17.73 -43.14
N ALA A 244 -8.33 -17.68 -41.97
CA ALA A 244 -7.68 -17.23 -40.74
C ALA A 244 -6.97 -18.36 -40.00
N GLY A 245 -7.48 -19.60 -40.13
CA GLY A 245 -6.91 -20.78 -39.50
C GLY A 245 -6.98 -20.74 -37.95
N ALA A 246 -7.87 -19.92 -37.38
CA ALA A 246 -7.92 -19.67 -35.95
C ALA A 246 -8.61 -20.78 -35.14
N ILE A 247 -9.27 -21.76 -35.79
CA ILE A 247 -10.05 -22.81 -35.11
C ILE A 247 -9.40 -24.17 -35.25
N ASP A 248 -8.89 -24.70 -34.15
CA ASP A 248 -8.33 -26.05 -34.06
C ASP A 248 -8.86 -26.79 -32.83
N PHE A 249 -9.67 -27.82 -33.06
CA PHE A 249 -10.19 -28.68 -32.01
C PHE A 249 -9.21 -29.77 -31.54
N GLN A 250 -8.07 -29.89 -32.20
CA GLN A 250 -7.00 -30.81 -31.83
C GLN A 250 -5.91 -30.10 -30.98
N ARG A 251 -6.06 -28.80 -30.82
CA ARG A 251 -5.15 -27.99 -30.00
C ARG A 251 -5.07 -28.55 -28.61
N GLU A 252 -3.88 -28.88 -28.16
CA GLU A 252 -3.64 -29.31 -26.80
C GLU A 252 -3.80 -28.13 -25.82
N PRO A 253 -4.39 -28.34 -24.65
CA PRO A 253 -4.47 -27.32 -23.63
C PRO A 253 -3.08 -26.80 -23.26
N LEU A 254 -2.90 -25.49 -23.30
CA LEU A 254 -1.64 -24.82 -22.98
C LEU A 254 -1.77 -24.08 -21.64
N THR A 255 -0.82 -24.31 -20.74
CA THR A 255 -0.70 -23.49 -19.53
C THR A 255 0.13 -22.26 -19.85
N VAL A 256 -0.50 -21.10 -19.69
CA VAL A 256 0.13 -19.79 -19.86
C VAL A 256 0.31 -19.17 -18.48
N SER A 257 1.46 -18.50 -18.28
CA SER A 257 1.75 -17.77 -17.05
C SER A 257 2.26 -16.38 -17.40
N GLU A 258 1.63 -15.35 -16.85
CA GLU A 258 2.02 -13.95 -17.05
C GLU A 258 1.99 -13.18 -15.73
N THR A 259 2.70 -12.05 -15.73
CA THR A 259 2.78 -11.16 -14.58
C THR A 259 1.99 -9.88 -14.81
N PHE A 260 1.30 -9.41 -13.76
CA PHE A 260 0.48 -8.21 -13.78
C PHE A 260 0.73 -7.39 -12.52
N ASP A 261 0.48 -6.09 -12.59
CA ASP A 261 0.59 -5.21 -11.43
C ASP A 261 -0.70 -5.20 -10.61
N LEU A 262 -1.84 -5.31 -11.31
CA LEU A 262 -3.18 -5.25 -10.74
C LEU A 262 -4.03 -6.39 -11.31
N VAL A 263 -4.99 -6.87 -10.53
CA VAL A 263 -5.96 -7.88 -10.95
C VAL A 263 -7.37 -7.48 -10.54
N PHE A 264 -8.27 -7.36 -11.53
CA PHE A 264 -9.71 -7.21 -11.32
C PHE A 264 -10.40 -8.54 -11.58
N ASP A 265 -10.99 -9.12 -10.55
CA ASP A 265 -11.73 -10.38 -10.62
C ASP A 265 -13.23 -10.11 -10.62
N LEU A 266 -13.86 -10.28 -11.78
CA LEU A 266 -15.29 -10.07 -11.99
C LEU A 266 -16.09 -11.37 -11.89
N ARG A 267 -15.45 -12.48 -11.55
CA ARG A 267 -16.14 -13.76 -11.38
C ARG A 267 -17.05 -13.72 -10.16
N PRO A 268 -18.12 -14.54 -10.12
CA PRO A 268 -19.01 -14.61 -8.97
C PRO A 268 -18.30 -14.99 -7.66
N GLN A 269 -17.28 -15.85 -7.75
CA GLN A 269 -16.50 -16.29 -6.59
C GLN A 269 -15.09 -15.72 -6.68
N PRO A 270 -14.60 -15.03 -5.62
CA PRO A 270 -13.26 -14.48 -5.59
C PRO A 270 -12.19 -15.59 -5.53
N HIS A 271 -11.01 -15.31 -6.09
CA HIS A 271 -9.89 -16.21 -5.96
C HIS A 271 -9.29 -16.20 -4.55
N PHE A 272 -9.16 -15.04 -3.95
CA PHE A 272 -8.67 -14.88 -2.58
C PHE A 272 -9.80 -14.71 -1.58
N SER A 273 -9.53 -15.05 -0.32
CA SER A 273 -10.46 -14.79 0.77
C SER A 273 -10.82 -13.30 0.85
N GLN A 274 -12.11 -12.99 1.02
CA GLN A 274 -12.60 -11.61 1.14
C GLN A 274 -12.10 -10.88 2.40
N HIS A 275 -11.61 -11.60 3.40
CA HIS A 275 -11.21 -11.01 4.68
C HIS A 275 -9.84 -10.30 4.61
N GLN A 276 -8.93 -10.79 3.80
CA GLN A 276 -7.59 -10.22 3.62
C GLN A 276 -7.05 -10.52 2.21
N PRO A 277 -7.62 -9.92 1.16
CA PRO A 277 -7.06 -10.07 -0.16
C PRO A 277 -5.71 -9.35 -0.25
N PRO A 278 -4.77 -9.83 -1.07
CA PRO A 278 -3.54 -9.09 -1.36
C PRO A 278 -3.85 -7.69 -1.91
N GLN A 279 -3.05 -6.69 -1.56
CA GLN A 279 -3.16 -5.38 -2.19
C GLN A 279 -3.01 -5.50 -3.71
N GLY A 280 -3.82 -4.76 -4.46
CA GLY A 280 -3.86 -4.81 -5.91
C GLY A 280 -4.73 -5.92 -6.51
N TYR A 281 -5.33 -6.81 -5.70
CA TYR A 281 -6.39 -7.71 -6.11
C TYR A 281 -7.74 -7.13 -5.71
N ILE A 282 -8.59 -6.89 -6.70
CA ILE A 282 -9.90 -6.27 -6.52
C ILE A 282 -10.97 -7.25 -7.01
N HIS A 283 -11.84 -7.68 -6.12
CA HIS A 283 -13.00 -8.50 -6.47
C HIS A 283 -14.26 -7.64 -6.51
N ALA A 284 -14.74 -7.37 -7.71
CA ALA A 284 -15.97 -6.62 -7.93
C ALA A 284 -17.18 -7.53 -8.24
N GLY A 285 -16.94 -8.78 -8.64
CA GLY A 285 -18.00 -9.66 -9.13
C GLY A 285 -18.71 -9.04 -10.35
N SER A 286 -19.99 -9.32 -10.49
CA SER A 286 -20.82 -8.73 -11.55
C SER A 286 -21.48 -7.39 -11.17
N ASP A 287 -21.14 -6.83 -10.00
CA ASP A 287 -21.72 -5.59 -9.51
C ASP A 287 -20.97 -4.38 -10.11
N GLU A 288 -21.63 -3.69 -11.02
CA GLU A 288 -21.09 -2.51 -11.72
C GLU A 288 -20.76 -1.35 -10.77
N ARG A 289 -21.51 -1.18 -9.68
CA ARG A 289 -21.24 -0.14 -8.68
C ARG A 289 -19.94 -0.41 -7.93
N ARG A 290 -19.68 -1.68 -7.60
CA ARG A 290 -18.40 -2.09 -6.98
C ARG A 290 -17.23 -1.91 -7.94
N LEU A 291 -17.44 -2.25 -9.22
CA LEU A 291 -16.42 -2.01 -10.24
C LEU A 291 -16.09 -0.52 -10.35
N MET A 292 -17.11 0.33 -10.45
CA MET A 292 -16.92 1.78 -10.54
C MET A 292 -16.22 2.36 -9.31
N ALA A 293 -16.62 1.93 -8.12
CA ALA A 293 -15.96 2.37 -6.87
C ALA A 293 -14.48 1.96 -6.83
N ALA A 294 -14.19 0.71 -7.21
CA ALA A 294 -12.82 0.19 -7.22
C ALA A 294 -11.90 0.81 -8.29
N VAL A 295 -12.46 1.42 -9.33
CA VAL A 295 -11.70 2.16 -10.36
C VAL A 295 -11.40 3.59 -9.94
N LEU A 296 -12.24 4.17 -9.06
CA LEU A 296 -12.10 5.55 -8.58
C LEU A 296 -11.18 5.66 -7.34
N ASP A 297 -11.02 4.60 -6.57
CA ASP A 297 -10.10 4.48 -5.43
C ASP A 297 -8.67 4.15 -5.89
#